data_52c25781bec1a946f62d735f5c2e41a6
#
_entry.id   52c25781bec1a946f62d735f5c2e41a6
#
_cell.length_a   1.000
_cell.length_b   1.000
_cell.length_c   1.000
_cell.angle_alpha   90.00
_cell.angle_beta   90.00
_cell.angle_gamma   90.00
#
_symmetry.space_group_name_H-M   'P 1'
#
loop_
_entity.id
_entity.type
_entity.pdbx_description
1 polymer ?
#
loop_
_entity_poly.entity_id
_entity_poly.type
_entity_poly.pdbx_seq_one_letter_code
_entity_poly.pdbx_strand_id
1 'polypeptide(L)'
;QFDSVIGDSDVLYMLRMQLERQQKSFVPSLREYAKEYGLSNSRAQSMRPESLIMHPGPMNRGVEVSSNVKEHPNSVVNDQVANGVIIRMSALYYLLGTGNVTKLEGFSDE
;
A
#
# COMPACT_ATOMS: atom_id res chain seq x y z
N GLN A 1 13.50 -8.33 10.43
CA GLN A 1 14.29 -7.26 9.79
C GLN A 1 13.75 -7.04 8.40
N PHE A 2 13.55 -5.79 7.98
CA PHE A 2 12.88 -5.45 6.72
C PHE A 2 13.62 -6.03 5.49
N ASP A 3 14.93 -5.84 5.45
CA ASP A 3 15.76 -6.28 4.32
C ASP A 3 15.77 -7.81 4.11
N SER A 4 15.49 -8.59 5.15
CA SER A 4 15.50 -10.05 5.04
C SER A 4 14.25 -10.65 4.38
N VAL A 5 13.18 -9.86 4.23
CA VAL A 5 11.90 -10.35 3.68
C VAL A 5 11.57 -9.77 2.31
N ILE A 6 12.22 -8.67 1.91
CA ILE A 6 11.92 -7.95 0.66
C ILE A 6 12.09 -8.86 -0.56
N GLY A 7 13.18 -9.65 -0.60
CA GLY A 7 13.49 -10.52 -1.74
C GLY A 7 12.51 -11.67 -1.94
N ASP A 8 11.78 -12.06 -0.89
CA ASP A 8 10.85 -13.20 -0.93
C ASP A 8 9.38 -12.76 -0.96
N SER A 9 9.11 -11.45 -0.86
CA SER A 9 7.75 -10.91 -0.83
C SER A 9 7.13 -10.84 -2.23
N ASP A 10 5.90 -11.30 -2.38
CA ASP A 10 5.09 -11.12 -3.60
C ASP A 10 4.51 -9.70 -3.67
N VAL A 11 4.11 -9.17 -2.52
CA VAL A 11 3.53 -7.84 -2.39
C VAL A 11 4.16 -7.12 -1.21
N LEU A 12 4.68 -5.94 -1.47
CA LEU A 12 5.16 -5.03 -0.45
C LEU A 12 4.18 -3.87 -0.30
N TYR A 13 3.34 -3.94 0.74
CA TYR A 13 2.38 -2.90 1.03
C TYR A 13 2.95 -1.93 2.07
N MET A 14 3.45 -0.78 1.61
CA MET A 14 4.01 0.24 2.48
C MET A 14 2.90 1.00 3.21
N LEU A 15 2.98 1.07 4.55
CA LEU A 15 2.03 1.83 5.33
C LEU A 15 2.44 3.30 5.42
N ARG A 16 1.44 4.18 5.34
CA ARG A 16 1.63 5.61 5.53
C ARG A 16 1.98 5.92 6.99
N MET A 17 3.07 6.66 7.20
CA MET A 17 3.38 7.26 8.48
C MET A 17 2.44 8.46 8.73
N GLN A 18 1.54 8.33 9.71
CA GLN A 18 0.59 9.40 10.06
C GLN A 18 1.23 10.43 10.98
N LEU A 19 2.05 11.30 10.43
CA LEU A 19 2.80 12.33 11.19
C LEU A 19 1.88 13.27 11.94
N GLU A 20 0.72 13.59 11.38
CA GLU A 20 -0.29 14.48 11.94
C GLU A 20 -0.96 13.95 13.21
N ARG A 21 -0.91 12.63 13.44
CA ARG A 21 -1.54 11.97 14.61
C ARG A 21 -0.55 11.60 15.70
N GLN A 22 0.73 11.78 15.47
CA GLN A 22 1.75 11.42 16.44
C GLN A 22 1.96 12.56 17.45
N GLN A 23 1.25 12.50 18.57
CA GLN A 23 1.50 13.38 19.73
C GLN A 23 2.77 12.98 20.51
N LYS A 24 3.21 11.72 20.39
CA LYS A 24 4.48 11.22 20.92
C LYS A 24 5.16 10.40 19.84
N SER A 25 6.37 10.78 19.46
CA SER A 25 7.17 10.03 18.51
C SER A 25 7.62 8.70 19.14
N PHE A 26 7.14 7.60 18.61
CA PHE A 26 7.65 6.25 18.94
C PHE A 26 8.96 5.94 18.20
N VAL A 27 9.36 6.81 17.29
CA VAL A 27 10.60 6.70 16.51
C VAL A 27 11.46 7.89 16.84
N PRO A 28 12.76 7.70 17.11
CA PRO A 28 13.67 8.77 17.50
C PRO A 28 13.75 9.89 16.47
N SER A 29 13.66 9.56 15.17
CA SER A 29 13.56 10.54 14.08
C SER A 29 12.95 9.92 12.81
N LEU A 30 12.38 10.76 11.94
CA LEU A 30 11.91 10.34 10.61
C LEU A 30 13.04 9.78 9.74
N ARG A 31 14.24 10.27 9.94
CA ARG A 31 15.44 9.82 9.22
C ARG A 31 15.81 8.40 9.62
N GLU A 32 15.73 8.07 10.90
CA GLU A 32 15.96 6.70 11.37
C GLU A 32 14.87 5.75 10.89
N TYR A 33 13.61 6.18 10.93
CA TYR A 33 12.52 5.40 10.37
C TYR A 33 12.74 5.10 8.88
N ALA A 34 13.07 6.13 8.09
CA ALA A 34 13.33 5.98 6.67
C ALA A 34 14.50 5.00 6.40
N LYS A 35 15.54 5.06 7.22
CA LYS A 35 16.70 4.17 7.12
C LYS A 35 16.34 2.71 7.42
N GLU A 36 15.59 2.47 8.48
CA GLU A 36 15.29 1.12 8.96
C GLU A 36 14.11 0.48 8.20
N TYR A 37 13.07 1.25 7.92
CA TYR A 37 11.78 0.75 7.39
C TYR A 37 11.35 1.36 6.06
N GLY A 38 12.04 2.41 5.58
CA GLY A 38 11.69 3.05 4.32
C GLY A 38 12.06 2.19 3.11
N LEU A 39 11.22 2.20 2.09
CA LEU A 39 11.51 1.57 0.81
C LEU A 39 12.36 2.50 -0.03
N SER A 40 13.67 2.26 -0.05
CA SER A 40 14.63 2.94 -0.90
C SER A 40 14.66 2.33 -2.31
N ASN A 41 15.27 3.03 -3.27
CA ASN A 41 15.47 2.49 -4.61
C ASN A 41 16.29 1.19 -4.60
N SER A 42 17.33 1.10 -3.78
CA SER A 42 18.14 -0.12 -3.67
C SER A 42 17.32 -1.29 -3.14
N ARG A 43 16.45 -1.05 -2.16
CA ARG A 43 15.53 -2.08 -1.65
C ARG A 43 14.50 -2.49 -2.70
N ALA A 44 13.94 -1.55 -3.44
CA ALA A 44 13.00 -1.86 -4.53
C ALA A 44 13.67 -2.71 -5.63
N GLN A 45 14.94 -2.43 -5.94
CA GLN A 45 15.70 -3.22 -6.92
C GLN A 45 16.04 -4.65 -6.44
N SER A 46 16.01 -4.91 -5.14
CA SER A 46 16.21 -6.25 -4.59
C SER A 46 14.94 -7.11 -4.57
N MET A 47 13.79 -6.54 -4.93
CA MET A 47 12.53 -7.28 -5.06
C MET A 47 12.57 -8.18 -6.30
N ARG A 48 11.74 -9.23 -6.28
CA ARG A 48 11.53 -10.07 -7.47
C ARG A 48 10.85 -9.25 -8.58
N PRO A 49 11.14 -9.55 -9.85
CA PRO A 49 10.56 -8.81 -10.98
C PRO A 49 9.03 -8.75 -10.99
N GLU A 50 8.39 -9.82 -10.51
CA GLU A 50 6.92 -9.98 -10.46
C GLU A 50 6.27 -9.41 -9.20
N SER A 51 7.07 -8.99 -8.21
CA SER A 51 6.55 -8.44 -6.95
C SER A 51 5.86 -7.09 -7.17
N LEU A 52 4.87 -6.77 -6.35
CA LEU A 52 4.13 -5.51 -6.44
C LEU A 52 4.49 -4.58 -5.28
N ILE A 53 4.58 -3.30 -5.57
CA ILE A 53 4.71 -2.23 -4.58
C ILE A 53 3.37 -1.50 -4.49
N MET A 54 2.79 -1.49 -3.30
CA MET A 54 1.53 -0.83 -2.97
C MET A 54 1.70 0.20 -1.87
N HIS A 55 0.83 1.20 -1.85
CA HIS A 55 0.77 2.23 -0.81
C HIS A 55 -0.62 2.87 -0.78
N PRO A 56 -1.24 3.10 0.38
CA PRO A 56 -2.61 3.61 0.47
C PRO A 56 -2.75 5.07 0.01
N GLY A 57 -1.63 5.81 -0.14
CA GLY A 57 -1.63 7.24 -0.36
C GLY A 57 -2.20 8.08 0.80
N PRO A 58 -1.89 9.38 0.85
CA PRO A 58 -0.75 10.02 0.18
C PRO A 58 0.60 9.55 0.74
N MET A 59 1.65 9.53 -0.08
CA MET A 59 2.99 9.09 0.33
C MET A 59 3.78 10.23 0.97
N ASN A 60 4.44 9.96 2.11
CA ASN A 60 5.46 10.85 2.66
C ASN A 60 6.81 10.49 2.01
N ARG A 61 7.14 11.19 0.93
CA ARG A 61 8.36 10.95 0.18
C ARG A 61 9.59 11.21 1.06
N GLY A 62 10.54 10.29 1.01
CA GLY A 62 11.74 10.34 1.84
C GLY A 62 11.55 9.83 3.28
N VAL A 63 10.36 9.35 3.62
CA VAL A 63 10.05 8.71 4.91
C VAL A 63 9.79 7.22 4.70
N GLU A 64 8.56 6.82 4.39
CA GLU A 64 8.25 5.41 4.14
C GLU A 64 8.62 4.94 2.73
N VAL A 65 8.73 5.88 1.76
CA VAL A 65 9.05 5.57 0.36
C VAL A 65 9.97 6.65 -0.20
N SER A 66 11.04 6.27 -0.89
CA SER A 66 11.88 7.23 -1.60
C SER A 66 11.17 7.79 -2.84
N SER A 67 11.58 9.00 -3.26
CA SER A 67 10.86 9.77 -4.30
C SER A 67 10.68 9.03 -5.62
N ASN A 68 11.62 8.18 -6.00
CA ASN A 68 11.64 7.51 -7.30
C ASN A 68 10.93 6.15 -7.30
N VAL A 69 10.58 5.60 -6.14
CA VAL A 69 9.93 4.28 -6.05
C VAL A 69 8.53 4.29 -6.68
N LYS A 70 7.84 5.44 -6.70
CA LYS A 70 6.55 5.57 -7.38
C LYS A 70 6.65 5.26 -8.88
N GLU A 71 7.78 5.53 -9.49
CA GLU A 71 8.05 5.32 -10.92
C GLU A 71 8.69 3.95 -11.19
N HIS A 72 8.87 3.14 -10.14
CA HIS A 72 9.40 1.79 -10.27
C HIS A 72 8.42 0.91 -11.07
N PRO A 73 8.90 0.05 -11.98
CA PRO A 73 8.03 -0.82 -12.79
C PRO A 73 7.04 -1.67 -11.98
N ASN A 74 7.43 -2.07 -10.78
CA ASN A 74 6.61 -2.88 -9.87
C ASN A 74 5.60 -2.04 -9.07
N SER A 75 5.60 -0.70 -9.20
CA SER A 75 4.70 0.17 -8.45
C SER A 75 3.32 0.22 -9.08
N VAL A 76 2.31 -0.28 -8.37
CA VAL A 76 0.89 -0.23 -8.77
C VAL A 76 0.09 0.77 -7.94
N VAL A 77 0.76 1.74 -7.31
CA VAL A 77 0.14 2.70 -6.40
C VAL A 77 -0.95 3.54 -7.09
N ASN A 78 -0.71 3.97 -8.33
CA ASN A 78 -1.70 4.76 -9.08
C ASN A 78 -2.95 3.93 -9.42
N ASP A 79 -2.76 2.70 -9.87
CA ASP A 79 -3.86 1.77 -10.18
C ASP A 79 -4.64 1.42 -8.91
N GLN A 80 -3.94 1.19 -7.79
CA GLN A 80 -4.55 0.97 -6.49
C GLN A 80 -5.46 2.14 -6.08
N VAL A 81 -5.00 3.38 -6.25
CA VAL A 81 -5.78 4.59 -5.92
C VAL A 81 -7.02 4.70 -6.81
N ALA A 82 -6.86 4.49 -8.12
CA ALA A 82 -7.97 4.53 -9.07
C ALA A 82 -9.01 3.43 -8.77
N ASN A 83 -8.57 2.20 -8.57
CA ASN A 83 -9.42 1.06 -8.23
C ASN A 83 -10.11 1.25 -6.88
N GLY A 84 -9.46 1.92 -5.92
CA GLY A 84 -10.02 2.21 -4.61
C GLY A 84 -11.31 3.05 -4.66
N VAL A 85 -11.46 3.94 -5.63
CA VAL A 85 -12.69 4.71 -5.84
C VAL A 85 -13.83 3.78 -6.26
N ILE A 86 -13.58 2.93 -7.26
CA ILE A 86 -14.57 2.00 -7.80
C ILE A 86 -15.01 0.99 -6.74
N ILE A 87 -14.07 0.43 -5.99
CA ILE A 87 -14.37 -0.53 -4.92
C ILE A 87 -15.20 0.11 -3.81
N ARG A 88 -14.91 1.36 -3.41
CA ARG A 88 -15.72 2.07 -2.41
C ARG A 88 -17.13 2.37 -2.93
N MET A 89 -17.27 2.77 -4.18
CA MET A 89 -18.58 2.97 -4.81
C MET A 89 -19.38 1.66 -4.83
N SER A 90 -18.75 0.57 -5.21
CA SER A 90 -19.38 -0.76 -5.24
C SER A 90 -19.80 -1.22 -3.84
N ALA A 91 -18.95 -1.02 -2.84
CA ALA A 91 -19.25 -1.35 -1.46
C ALA A 91 -20.43 -0.53 -0.91
N LEU A 92 -20.45 0.78 -1.18
CA LEU A 92 -21.56 1.66 -0.78
C LEU A 92 -22.86 1.27 -1.50
N TYR A 93 -22.79 1.00 -2.80
CA TYR A 93 -23.95 0.54 -3.56
C TYR A 93 -24.50 -0.77 -3.00
N TYR A 94 -23.64 -1.73 -2.69
CA TYR A 94 -24.03 -3.02 -2.11
C TYR A 94 -24.66 -2.86 -0.73
N LEU A 95 -24.07 -2.04 0.14
CA LEU A 95 -24.53 -1.88 1.53
C LEU A 95 -25.74 -0.98 1.67
N LEU A 96 -25.87 0.06 0.83
CA LEU A 96 -26.92 1.08 0.92
C LEU A 96 -28.00 0.92 -0.15
N GLY A 97 -27.80 0.04 -1.13
CA GLY A 97 -28.79 -0.27 -2.15
C GLY A 97 -30.06 -0.86 -1.52
N THR A 98 -31.21 -0.41 -1.98
CA THR A 98 -32.52 -0.73 -1.46
C THR A 98 -32.83 -2.23 -1.54
N GLY A 99 -32.53 -3.00 -0.51
CA GLY A 99 -33.14 -4.28 -0.12
C GLY A 99 -33.28 -5.44 -1.11
N ASN A 100 -33.10 -5.22 -2.39
CA ASN A 100 -33.08 -6.23 -3.43
C ASN A 100 -31.62 -6.49 -3.86
N VAL A 101 -30.84 -7.08 -2.97
CA VAL A 101 -29.62 -7.76 -3.38
C VAL A 101 -30.09 -9.01 -4.12
N THR A 102 -30.26 -8.91 -5.42
CA THR A 102 -30.23 -10.07 -6.29
C THR A 102 -28.94 -10.80 -5.95
N LYS A 103 -29.06 -12.02 -5.41
CA LYS A 103 -27.88 -12.87 -5.19
C LYS A 103 -27.03 -12.79 -6.44
N LEU A 104 -25.78 -12.36 -6.29
CA LEU A 104 -24.81 -12.52 -7.37
C LEU A 104 -24.72 -14.01 -7.61
N GLU A 105 -25.41 -14.49 -8.65
CA GLU A 105 -25.33 -15.88 -9.09
C GLU A 105 -23.86 -16.13 -9.44
N GLY A 106 -23.17 -16.87 -8.62
CA GLY A 106 -21.76 -17.22 -8.84
C GLY A 106 -20.91 -17.36 -7.60
N PHE A 107 -21.37 -16.95 -6.43
CA PHE A 107 -20.75 -17.33 -5.15
C PHE A 107 -21.61 -18.42 -4.51
N SER A 108 -21.39 -19.66 -4.94
CA SER A 108 -21.83 -20.83 -4.17
C SER A 108 -20.81 -21.04 -3.05
N ASP A 109 -21.30 -21.12 -1.83
CA ASP A 109 -20.55 -21.60 -0.68
C ASP A 109 -20.03 -23.01 -0.99
N GLU A 110 -18.74 -23.17 -1.21
CA GLU A 110 -18.01 -24.43 -1.05
C GLU A 110 -17.15 -24.36 0.21
#